data_5f61d34b4a9f2704f9771be6ba6b8f84
#
_entry.id   5f61d34b4a9f2704f9771be6ba6b8f84
#
_cell.length_a   1.000
_cell.length_b   1.000
_cell.length_c   1.000
_cell.angle_alpha   90.00
_cell.angle_beta   90.00
_cell.angle_gamma   90.00
#
_symmetry.space_group_name_H-M   'P 1'
#
loop_
_entity.id
_entity.type
_entity.pdbx_description
1 polymer ?
#
loop_
_entity_poly.entity_id
_entity_poly.type
_entity_poly.pdbx_seq_one_letter_code
_entity_poly.pdbx_strand_id
1 'polypeptide(L)'
;MSDEGSFRDWVDVYDSLVDWPSRLAREEPFYRRWFQATGVRRLVDVACGTGHHAAMFHRWQIEVQGADVSPEMIDRARQLHGTSATLHWAVRGFEEPIDAGSPFDAALCVGNSLALAATPEAVERAIRQMLAAVRPGGLVIVHLLNLWSLPDGPCRWQKCFRMAGQRGELLVVKGVHRSGSMGYVDLLVMTDDRPPKLESQSAGLLGLEAIDLESAAQNSGATRVEFYGNYDGQPYQRETSVDLIMVAWRNADHGDHHGERT
;
A
#
# COMPACT_ATOMS: atom_id res chain seq x y z
N MET A 1 -16.91 -30.83 3.00
CA MET A 1 -15.93 -31.06 4.08
C MET A 1 -15.52 -29.68 4.53
N SER A 2 -16.00 -29.27 5.68
CA SER A 2 -15.78 -27.94 6.26
C SER A 2 -14.29 -27.75 6.55
N ASP A 3 -13.75 -26.64 6.10
CA ASP A 3 -12.38 -26.16 6.31
C ASP A 3 -12.18 -25.77 7.79
N GLU A 4 -12.23 -26.76 8.69
CA GLU A 4 -12.00 -26.56 10.14
C GLU A 4 -10.52 -26.43 10.50
N GLY A 5 -9.62 -26.36 9.52
CA GLY A 5 -8.18 -26.35 9.71
C GLY A 5 -7.48 -25.04 9.40
N SER A 6 -8.14 -24.06 8.78
CA SER A 6 -7.53 -22.79 8.42
C SER A 6 -7.32 -21.90 9.65
N PHE A 7 -6.14 -21.31 9.71
CA PHE A 7 -5.75 -20.40 10.79
C PHE A 7 -6.56 -19.10 10.67
N ARG A 8 -7.48 -18.89 11.62
CA ARG A 8 -8.42 -17.73 11.58
C ARG A 8 -7.79 -16.41 12.00
N ASP A 9 -6.54 -16.40 12.41
CA ASP A 9 -5.87 -15.25 13.02
C ASP A 9 -4.96 -14.49 12.01
N TRP A 10 -5.08 -14.75 10.70
CA TRP A 10 -4.18 -14.15 9.70
C TRP A 10 -4.17 -12.62 9.70
N VAL A 11 -5.32 -11.99 9.96
CA VAL A 11 -5.41 -10.52 10.04
C VAL A 11 -4.65 -10.01 11.27
N ASP A 12 -4.79 -10.67 12.42
CA ASP A 12 -4.07 -10.32 13.65
C ASP A 12 -2.56 -10.59 13.52
N VAL A 13 -2.19 -11.71 12.87
CA VAL A 13 -0.79 -12.00 12.54
C VAL A 13 -0.22 -10.93 11.62
N TYR A 14 -0.93 -10.56 10.55
CA TYR A 14 -0.51 -9.51 9.64
C TYR A 14 -0.30 -8.18 10.37
N ASP A 15 -1.25 -7.79 11.21
CA ASP A 15 -1.17 -6.54 11.95
C ASP A 15 0.01 -6.51 12.93
N SER A 16 0.32 -7.65 13.56
CA SER A 16 1.45 -7.82 14.48
C SER A 16 2.83 -7.83 13.78
N LEU A 17 2.87 -8.07 12.45
CA LEU A 17 4.11 -8.00 11.67
C LEU A 17 4.67 -6.58 11.58
N VAL A 18 3.87 -5.56 11.89
CA VAL A 18 4.28 -4.16 11.75
C VAL A 18 4.27 -3.48 13.12
N ASP A 19 5.39 -2.88 13.49
CA ASP A 19 5.42 -1.91 14.59
C ASP A 19 4.81 -0.60 14.07
N TRP A 20 3.48 -0.51 14.11
CA TRP A 20 2.74 0.62 13.57
C TRP A 20 3.13 1.97 14.15
N PRO A 21 3.31 2.13 15.48
CA PRO A 21 3.76 3.40 16.03
C PRO A 21 5.08 3.88 15.45
N SER A 22 6.08 3.02 15.43
CA SER A 22 7.41 3.34 14.88
C SER A 22 7.38 3.59 13.37
N ARG A 23 6.60 2.79 12.64
CA ARG A 23 6.44 2.93 11.19
C ARG A 23 5.80 4.26 10.83
N LEU A 24 4.65 4.57 11.41
CA LEU A 24 3.92 5.80 11.12
C LEU A 24 4.74 7.04 11.51
N ALA A 25 5.43 7.02 12.67
CA ALA A 25 6.28 8.12 13.09
C ALA A 25 7.43 8.40 12.10
N ARG A 26 8.01 7.35 11.51
CA ARG A 26 9.06 7.48 10.48
C ARG A 26 8.52 8.02 9.16
N GLU A 27 7.32 7.60 8.75
CA GLU A 27 6.73 7.94 7.46
C GLU A 27 6.01 9.30 7.46
N GLU A 28 5.52 9.75 8.62
CA GLU A 28 4.75 10.98 8.79
C GLU A 28 5.39 12.24 8.16
N PRO A 29 6.70 12.54 8.35
CA PRO A 29 7.31 13.74 7.77
C PRO A 29 7.25 13.76 6.24
N PHE A 30 7.39 12.61 5.59
CA PHE A 30 7.31 12.48 4.15
C PHE A 30 5.91 12.84 3.64
N TYR A 31 4.86 12.24 4.21
CA TYR A 31 3.49 12.53 3.82
C TYR A 31 3.09 13.98 4.11
N ARG A 32 3.47 14.50 5.28
CA ARG A 32 3.18 15.92 5.63
C ARG A 32 3.78 16.90 4.63
N ARG A 33 5.02 16.67 4.20
CA ARG A 33 5.67 17.49 3.18
C ARG A 33 4.83 17.59 1.91
N TRP A 34 4.39 16.44 1.39
CA TRP A 34 3.65 16.40 0.15
C TRP A 34 2.21 16.91 0.30
N PHE A 35 1.54 16.54 1.36
CA PHE A 35 0.17 16.95 1.60
C PHE A 35 0.04 18.45 1.87
N GLN A 36 0.99 19.04 2.58
CA GLN A 36 1.03 20.49 2.77
C GLN A 36 1.33 21.23 1.47
N ALA A 37 2.29 20.75 0.68
CA ALA A 37 2.68 21.39 -0.59
C ALA A 37 1.54 21.38 -1.63
N THR A 38 0.63 20.38 -1.58
CA THR A 38 -0.48 20.23 -2.52
C THR A 38 -1.85 20.58 -1.93
N GLY A 39 -1.91 20.92 -0.64
CA GLY A 39 -3.14 21.28 0.05
C GLY A 39 -4.14 20.14 0.16
N VAL A 40 -3.67 18.92 0.45
CA VAL A 40 -4.51 17.72 0.57
C VAL A 40 -5.50 17.87 1.70
N ARG A 41 -6.79 17.76 1.39
CA ARG A 41 -7.93 17.74 2.33
C ARG A 41 -8.78 16.49 2.20
N ARG A 42 -8.69 15.80 1.06
CA ARG A 42 -9.46 14.60 0.74
C ARG A 42 -8.57 13.56 0.08
N LEU A 43 -8.56 12.35 0.61
CA LEU A 43 -7.62 11.29 0.24
C LEU A 43 -8.30 9.93 0.10
N VAL A 44 -7.86 9.12 -0.87
CA VAL A 44 -8.18 7.69 -0.93
C VAL A 44 -6.92 6.85 -0.73
N ASP A 45 -6.98 5.86 0.17
CA ASP A 45 -6.00 4.79 0.32
C ASP A 45 -6.61 3.51 -0.29
N VAL A 46 -6.09 3.08 -1.43
CA VAL A 46 -6.73 2.04 -2.26
C VAL A 46 -6.38 0.61 -1.85
N ALA A 47 -5.48 0.44 -0.90
CA ALA A 47 -5.10 -0.85 -0.33
C ALA A 47 -4.73 -0.64 1.15
N CYS A 48 -5.71 -0.18 1.94
CA CYS A 48 -5.50 0.35 3.27
C CYS A 48 -5.22 -0.71 4.35
N GLY A 49 -5.45 -2.01 4.06
CA GLY A 49 -5.34 -3.07 5.04
C GLY A 49 -6.20 -2.80 6.27
N THR A 50 -5.60 -2.90 7.46
CA THR A 50 -6.25 -2.61 8.75
C THR A 50 -6.38 -1.12 9.08
N GLY A 51 -6.08 -0.21 8.12
CA GLY A 51 -6.45 1.20 8.18
C GLY A 51 -5.53 2.14 8.95
N HIS A 52 -4.34 1.71 9.37
CA HIS A 52 -3.45 2.52 10.23
C HIS A 52 -2.99 3.83 9.55
N HIS A 53 -2.65 3.81 8.26
CA HIS A 53 -2.31 5.02 7.51
C HIS A 53 -3.54 5.92 7.35
N ALA A 54 -4.67 5.38 6.94
CA ALA A 54 -5.92 6.10 6.80
C ALA A 54 -6.31 6.82 8.10
N ALA A 55 -6.19 6.14 9.24
CA ALA A 55 -6.43 6.74 10.56
C ALA A 55 -5.41 7.82 10.92
N MET A 56 -4.14 7.68 10.55
CA MET A 56 -3.13 8.72 10.73
C MET A 56 -3.51 9.99 9.95
N PHE A 57 -3.86 9.86 8.69
CA PHE A 57 -4.26 11.01 7.85
C PHE A 57 -5.55 11.66 8.34
N HIS A 58 -6.52 10.86 8.78
CA HIS A 58 -7.76 11.38 9.37
C HIS A 58 -7.50 12.23 10.63
N ARG A 59 -6.53 11.87 11.48
CA ARG A 59 -6.11 12.71 12.62
C ARG A 59 -5.53 14.06 12.19
N TRP A 60 -5.09 14.22 10.94
CA TRP A 60 -4.64 15.50 10.38
C TRP A 60 -5.79 16.33 9.77
N GLN A 61 -7.04 15.97 10.07
CA GLN A 61 -8.25 16.63 9.55
C GLN A 61 -8.42 16.45 8.03
N ILE A 62 -7.90 15.37 7.48
CA ILE A 62 -8.11 14.97 6.08
C ILE A 62 -9.34 14.04 6.06
N GLU A 63 -10.26 14.26 5.11
CA GLU A 63 -11.30 13.29 4.77
C GLU A 63 -10.66 12.09 4.07
N VAL A 64 -10.86 10.88 4.60
CA VAL A 64 -10.20 9.68 4.10
C VAL A 64 -11.21 8.61 3.72
N GLN A 65 -11.05 8.05 2.53
CA GLN A 65 -11.64 6.77 2.14
C GLN A 65 -10.54 5.71 2.14
N GLY A 66 -10.61 4.74 3.04
CA GLY A 66 -9.79 3.52 2.99
C GLY A 66 -10.53 2.43 2.22
N ALA A 67 -9.84 1.77 1.30
CA ALA A 67 -10.37 0.62 0.58
C ALA A 67 -9.37 -0.54 0.59
N ASP A 68 -9.88 -1.75 0.66
CA ASP A 68 -9.09 -2.97 0.55
C ASP A 68 -9.94 -4.08 -0.08
N VAL A 69 -9.32 -5.02 -0.79
CA VAL A 69 -10.02 -6.13 -1.43
C VAL A 69 -10.53 -7.14 -0.40
N SER A 70 -9.90 -7.24 0.78
CA SER A 70 -10.30 -8.15 1.86
C SER A 70 -11.39 -7.53 2.74
N PRO A 71 -12.58 -8.15 2.82
CA PRO A 71 -13.61 -7.76 3.78
C PRO A 71 -13.11 -7.81 5.23
N GLU A 72 -12.29 -8.80 5.57
CA GLU A 72 -11.75 -9.00 6.91
C GLU A 72 -10.82 -7.85 7.32
N MET A 73 -9.99 -7.34 6.40
CA MET A 73 -9.15 -6.16 6.62
C MET A 73 -10.02 -4.92 6.88
N ILE A 74 -11.05 -4.73 6.08
CA ILE A 74 -11.98 -3.61 6.23
C ILE A 74 -12.78 -3.70 7.53
N ASP A 75 -13.23 -4.88 7.93
CA ASP A 75 -13.91 -5.06 9.21
C ASP A 75 -12.96 -4.78 10.39
N ARG A 76 -11.70 -5.20 10.27
CA ARG A 76 -10.67 -4.87 11.27
C ARG A 76 -10.39 -3.36 11.32
N ALA A 77 -10.31 -2.68 10.17
CA ALA A 77 -10.13 -1.23 10.10
C ALA A 77 -11.28 -0.49 10.80
N ARG A 78 -12.54 -0.91 10.58
CA ARG A 78 -13.72 -0.38 11.27
C ARG A 78 -13.65 -0.59 12.79
N GLN A 79 -13.23 -1.78 13.23
CA GLN A 79 -13.09 -2.10 14.66
C GLN A 79 -12.02 -1.24 15.34
N LEU A 80 -10.88 -1.03 14.68
CA LEU A 80 -9.75 -0.30 15.24
C LEU A 80 -9.95 1.21 15.24
N HIS A 81 -10.55 1.76 14.18
CA HIS A 81 -10.53 3.19 13.92
C HIS A 81 -11.93 3.82 13.83
N GLY A 82 -12.99 3.00 13.85
CA GLY A 82 -14.37 3.48 13.70
C GLY A 82 -14.71 3.91 12.28
N THR A 83 -15.84 4.59 12.15
CA THR A 83 -16.34 5.21 10.91
C THR A 83 -16.93 6.56 11.26
N SER A 84 -16.77 7.56 10.41
CA SER A 84 -17.34 8.90 10.62
C SER A 84 -17.75 9.52 9.30
N ALA A 85 -18.26 10.74 9.31
CA ALA A 85 -18.58 11.51 8.10
C ALA A 85 -17.33 11.80 7.23
N THR A 86 -16.12 11.71 7.80
CA THR A 86 -14.85 12.02 7.16
C THR A 86 -13.85 10.85 7.17
N LEU A 87 -14.28 9.67 7.65
CA LEU A 87 -13.49 8.43 7.58
C LEU A 87 -14.39 7.27 7.14
N HIS A 88 -14.20 6.83 5.91
CA HIS A 88 -15.00 5.80 5.28
C HIS A 88 -14.17 4.58 4.89
N TRP A 89 -14.81 3.40 4.87
CA TRP A 89 -14.19 2.14 4.50
C TRP A 89 -14.99 1.44 3.42
N ALA A 90 -14.31 0.92 2.39
CA ALA A 90 -14.92 0.21 1.27
C ALA A 90 -14.21 -1.11 0.99
N VAL A 91 -14.96 -2.17 0.70
CA VAL A 91 -14.40 -3.38 0.12
C VAL A 91 -14.31 -3.17 -1.38
N ARG A 92 -13.07 -3.03 -1.90
CA ARG A 92 -12.80 -2.75 -3.31
C ARG A 92 -11.34 -3.05 -3.63
N GLY A 93 -11.09 -3.69 -4.77
CA GLY A 93 -9.75 -3.87 -5.32
C GLY A 93 -9.18 -2.56 -5.90
N PHE A 94 -7.86 -2.39 -5.90
CA PHE A 94 -7.21 -1.17 -6.40
C PHE A 94 -7.32 -1.00 -7.93
N GLU A 95 -7.67 -2.06 -8.66
CA GLU A 95 -7.91 -2.01 -10.11
C GLU A 95 -9.32 -1.53 -10.47
N GLU A 96 -10.22 -1.54 -9.51
CA GLU A 96 -11.62 -1.18 -9.72
C GLU A 96 -11.80 0.34 -9.76
N PRO A 97 -12.82 0.84 -10.49
CA PRO A 97 -13.14 2.27 -10.51
C PRO A 97 -13.37 2.82 -9.11
N ILE A 98 -12.79 3.98 -8.85
CA ILE A 98 -12.93 4.69 -7.59
C ILE A 98 -14.10 5.67 -7.72
N ASP A 99 -15.25 5.31 -7.15
CA ASP A 99 -16.36 6.26 -7.05
C ASP A 99 -16.06 7.28 -5.96
N ALA A 100 -15.81 8.50 -6.40
CA ALA A 100 -15.36 9.58 -5.53
C ALA A 100 -16.49 10.57 -5.19
N GLY A 101 -17.62 10.55 -5.89
CA GLY A 101 -18.63 11.62 -5.83
C GLY A 101 -18.04 12.99 -6.25
N SER A 102 -16.91 13.37 -5.67
CA SER A 102 -16.04 14.50 -6.08
C SER A 102 -14.58 14.05 -6.06
N PRO A 103 -13.67 14.65 -6.87
CA PRO A 103 -12.28 14.23 -6.96
C PRO A 103 -11.55 14.29 -5.61
N PHE A 104 -10.62 13.35 -5.38
CA PHE A 104 -9.69 13.42 -4.26
C PHE A 104 -8.53 14.38 -4.56
N ASP A 105 -7.84 14.86 -3.53
CA ASP A 105 -6.58 15.60 -3.69
C ASP A 105 -5.39 14.66 -3.82
N ALA A 106 -5.50 13.49 -3.18
CA ALA A 106 -4.45 12.46 -3.23
C ALA A 106 -5.03 11.04 -3.26
N ALA A 107 -4.29 10.11 -3.90
CA ALA A 107 -4.55 8.68 -3.84
C ALA A 107 -3.27 7.94 -3.46
N LEU A 108 -3.39 6.95 -2.57
CA LEU A 108 -2.28 6.16 -2.06
C LEU A 108 -2.48 4.67 -2.32
N CYS A 109 -1.37 3.99 -2.62
CA CYS A 109 -1.24 2.53 -2.57
C CYS A 109 0.11 2.20 -1.92
N VAL A 110 0.12 1.89 -0.63
CA VAL A 110 1.35 1.76 0.14
C VAL A 110 1.48 0.38 0.80
N GLY A 111 2.69 0.04 1.24
CA GLY A 111 2.94 -1.21 1.96
C GLY A 111 3.12 -2.44 1.07
N ASN A 112 3.60 -2.30 -0.16
CA ASN A 112 3.79 -3.36 -1.17
C ASN A 112 2.51 -3.85 -1.87
N SER A 113 1.35 -3.28 -1.59
CA SER A 113 0.09 -3.81 -2.08
C SER A 113 0.02 -3.85 -3.61
N LEU A 114 0.58 -2.83 -4.29
CA LEU A 114 0.58 -2.80 -5.76
C LEU A 114 1.42 -3.94 -6.38
N ALA A 115 2.49 -4.39 -5.71
CA ALA A 115 3.28 -5.53 -6.17
C ALA A 115 2.55 -6.88 -6.07
N LEU A 116 1.45 -6.96 -5.34
CA LEU A 116 0.56 -8.14 -5.27
C LEU A 116 -0.39 -8.25 -6.47
N ALA A 117 -0.37 -7.29 -7.40
CA ALA A 117 -1.14 -7.38 -8.63
C ALA A 117 -0.82 -8.65 -9.40
N ALA A 118 -1.82 -9.22 -10.05
CA ALA A 118 -1.64 -10.48 -10.78
C ALA A 118 -0.75 -10.34 -12.02
N THR A 119 -0.75 -9.17 -12.66
CA THR A 119 -0.01 -8.89 -13.89
C THR A 119 0.44 -7.43 -13.96
N PRO A 120 1.43 -7.08 -14.80
CA PRO A 120 1.82 -5.69 -15.06
C PRO A 120 0.67 -4.82 -15.54
N GLU A 121 -0.25 -5.35 -16.36
CA GLU A 121 -1.42 -4.59 -16.83
C GLU A 121 -2.39 -4.26 -15.70
N ALA A 122 -2.44 -5.09 -14.66
CA ALA A 122 -3.21 -4.80 -13.44
C ALA A 122 -2.59 -3.62 -12.68
N VAL A 123 -1.27 -3.52 -12.64
CA VAL A 123 -0.55 -2.36 -12.08
C VAL A 123 -0.88 -1.08 -12.85
N GLU A 124 -0.85 -1.12 -14.19
CA GLU A 124 -1.22 0.01 -15.03
C GLU A 124 -2.68 0.44 -14.80
N ARG A 125 -3.61 -0.54 -14.70
CA ARG A 125 -5.01 -0.23 -14.38
C ARG A 125 -5.16 0.46 -13.03
N ALA A 126 -4.47 -0.04 -11.98
CA ALA A 126 -4.50 0.55 -10.66
C ALA A 126 -3.99 2.01 -10.66
N ILE A 127 -2.84 2.26 -11.27
CA ILE A 127 -2.27 3.60 -11.39
C ILE A 127 -3.23 4.53 -12.15
N ARG A 128 -3.84 4.05 -13.23
CA ARG A 128 -4.84 4.80 -14.01
C ARG A 128 -6.06 5.13 -13.16
N GLN A 129 -6.59 4.19 -12.36
CA GLN A 129 -7.73 4.46 -11.47
C GLN A 129 -7.38 5.51 -10.41
N MET A 130 -6.19 5.42 -9.81
CA MET A 130 -5.73 6.41 -8.84
C MET A 130 -5.59 7.81 -9.46
N LEU A 131 -4.96 7.92 -10.64
CA LEU A 131 -4.82 9.20 -11.34
C LEU A 131 -6.16 9.76 -11.80
N ALA A 132 -7.08 8.91 -12.24
CA ALA A 132 -8.43 9.35 -12.62
C ALA A 132 -9.25 9.87 -11.43
N ALA A 133 -9.02 9.32 -10.24
CA ALA A 133 -9.75 9.69 -9.03
C ALA A 133 -9.28 11.00 -8.39
N VAL A 134 -8.04 11.44 -8.63
CA VAL A 134 -7.53 12.70 -8.07
C VAL A 134 -7.87 13.88 -8.98
N ARG A 135 -8.02 15.07 -8.40
CA ARG A 135 -8.23 16.31 -9.18
C ARG A 135 -7.03 16.67 -10.05
N PRO A 136 -7.17 17.52 -11.05
CA PRO A 136 -6.04 18.15 -11.73
C PRO A 136 -5.05 18.78 -10.73
N GLY A 137 -3.75 18.49 -10.89
CA GLY A 137 -2.70 18.87 -9.94
C GLY A 137 -2.69 18.08 -8.62
N GLY A 138 -3.58 17.11 -8.46
CA GLY A 138 -3.57 16.15 -7.34
C GLY A 138 -2.43 15.15 -7.48
N LEU A 139 -2.14 14.42 -6.40
CA LEU A 139 -0.99 13.52 -6.36
C LEU A 139 -1.38 12.05 -6.12
N VAL A 140 -0.54 11.16 -6.62
CA VAL A 140 -0.59 9.71 -6.37
C VAL A 140 0.71 9.30 -5.73
N ILE A 141 0.64 8.54 -4.62
CA ILE A 141 1.82 7.97 -3.96
C ILE A 141 1.71 6.45 -3.96
N VAL A 142 2.74 5.79 -4.48
CA VAL A 142 2.89 4.33 -4.42
C VAL A 142 4.17 3.99 -3.65
N HIS A 143 4.09 3.04 -2.72
CA HIS A 143 5.26 2.55 -1.99
C HIS A 143 5.39 1.04 -2.14
N LEU A 144 6.59 0.62 -2.55
CA LEU A 144 6.98 -0.77 -2.73
C LEU A 144 8.31 -1.04 -2.02
N LEU A 145 8.50 -2.27 -1.59
CA LEU A 145 9.83 -2.78 -1.27
C LEU A 145 10.67 -2.82 -2.56
N ASN A 146 11.86 -2.29 -2.50
CA ASN A 146 12.79 -2.43 -3.61
C ASN A 146 13.38 -3.84 -3.66
N LEU A 147 12.79 -4.69 -4.49
CA LEU A 147 13.24 -6.08 -4.65
C LEU A 147 14.65 -6.17 -5.25
N TRP A 148 15.07 -5.16 -6.01
CA TRP A 148 16.35 -5.18 -6.74
C TRP A 148 17.56 -4.96 -5.84
N SER A 149 17.36 -4.45 -4.63
CA SER A 149 18.39 -4.40 -3.59
C SER A 149 18.59 -5.74 -2.86
N LEU A 150 17.71 -6.73 -3.09
CA LEU A 150 17.84 -8.06 -2.51
C LEU A 150 18.71 -8.95 -3.39
N PRO A 151 19.60 -9.77 -2.80
CA PRO A 151 20.32 -10.79 -3.56
C PRO A 151 19.33 -11.81 -4.13
N ASP A 152 19.67 -12.38 -5.30
CA ASP A 152 18.87 -13.43 -5.92
C ASP A 152 19.04 -14.76 -5.18
N GLY A 153 17.95 -15.39 -4.79
CA GLY A 153 17.87 -16.71 -4.18
C GLY A 153 17.75 -16.72 -2.64
N PRO A 154 18.71 -16.18 -1.85
CA PRO A 154 18.68 -16.35 -0.40
C PRO A 154 17.48 -15.64 0.25
N CYS A 155 16.77 -16.36 1.14
CA CYS A 155 15.73 -15.75 1.96
C CYS A 155 16.35 -14.90 3.07
N ARG A 156 15.91 -13.65 3.17
CA ARG A 156 16.23 -12.75 4.27
C ARG A 156 15.13 -12.85 5.32
N TRP A 157 15.44 -13.54 6.42
CA TRP A 157 14.55 -13.61 7.57
C TRP A 157 14.48 -12.23 8.25
N GLN A 158 13.28 -11.65 8.30
CA GLN A 158 13.08 -10.28 8.79
C GLN A 158 12.56 -10.25 10.22
N LYS A 159 11.71 -11.21 10.57
CA LYS A 159 11.05 -11.27 11.87
C LYS A 159 10.92 -12.70 12.36
N CYS A 160 11.09 -12.87 13.69
CA CYS A 160 10.78 -14.09 14.41
C CYS A 160 10.35 -13.68 15.83
N PHE A 161 9.09 -13.86 16.17
CA PHE A 161 8.54 -13.44 17.47
C PHE A 161 7.38 -14.34 17.89
N ARG A 162 7.02 -14.25 19.18
CA ARG A 162 5.85 -14.91 19.73
C ARG A 162 4.74 -13.90 19.95
N MET A 163 3.50 -14.32 19.73
CA MET A 163 2.31 -13.53 20.00
C MET A 163 1.20 -14.41 20.59
N ALA A 164 0.24 -13.80 21.27
CA ALA A 164 -0.97 -14.49 21.69
C ALA A 164 -1.88 -14.73 20.48
N GLY A 165 -2.28 -15.98 20.25
CA GLY A 165 -3.34 -16.35 19.32
C GLY A 165 -4.61 -16.72 20.07
N GLN A 166 -5.69 -17.02 19.34
CA GLN A 166 -6.99 -17.38 19.92
C GLN A 166 -6.95 -18.66 20.76
N ARG A 167 -6.03 -19.60 20.48
CA ARG A 167 -5.96 -20.92 21.12
C ARG A 167 -4.65 -21.19 21.87
N GLY A 168 -3.79 -20.20 22.03
CA GLY A 168 -2.48 -20.34 22.67
C GLY A 168 -1.44 -19.41 22.06
N GLU A 169 -0.18 -19.64 22.37
CA GLU A 169 0.91 -18.87 21.86
C GLU A 169 1.26 -19.30 20.43
N LEU A 170 1.60 -18.32 19.58
CA LEU A 170 2.01 -18.52 18.19
C LEU A 170 3.45 -18.07 18.03
N LEU A 171 4.26 -18.88 17.35
CA LEU A 171 5.54 -18.43 16.80
C LEU A 171 5.33 -18.00 15.37
N VAL A 172 5.66 -16.75 15.09
CA VAL A 172 5.53 -16.12 13.77
C VAL A 172 6.91 -15.84 13.19
N VAL A 173 7.15 -16.30 11.96
CA VAL A 173 8.41 -16.07 11.25
C VAL A 173 8.09 -15.49 9.88
N LYS A 174 8.73 -14.36 9.53
CA LYS A 174 8.59 -13.71 8.22
C LYS A 174 9.93 -13.66 7.51
N GLY A 175 9.94 -14.08 6.25
CA GLY A 175 11.05 -13.95 5.33
C GLY A 175 10.67 -13.22 4.06
N VAL A 176 11.68 -12.66 3.39
CA VAL A 176 11.55 -12.06 2.06
C VAL A 176 12.72 -12.54 1.20
N HIS A 177 12.45 -12.93 -0.02
CA HIS A 177 13.49 -13.27 -0.98
C HIS A 177 13.09 -12.83 -2.39
N ARG A 178 14.08 -12.80 -3.28
CA ARG A 178 13.89 -12.58 -4.71
C ARG A 178 14.32 -13.84 -5.48
N SER A 179 13.58 -14.19 -6.51
CA SER A 179 13.96 -15.20 -7.47
C SER A 179 13.70 -14.68 -8.89
N GLY A 180 14.77 -14.38 -9.61
CA GLY A 180 14.69 -13.70 -10.90
C GLY A 180 14.01 -12.33 -10.77
N SER A 181 12.92 -12.12 -11.49
CA SER A 181 12.12 -10.90 -11.49
C SER A 181 10.97 -10.89 -10.46
N MET A 182 10.81 -11.95 -9.67
CA MET A 182 9.75 -12.07 -8.68
C MET A 182 10.30 -11.96 -7.27
N GLY A 183 9.58 -11.28 -6.40
CA GLY A 183 9.78 -11.32 -4.96
C GLY A 183 8.80 -12.27 -4.29
N TYR A 184 9.13 -12.70 -3.08
CA TYR A 184 8.26 -13.54 -2.26
C TYR A 184 8.32 -13.08 -0.82
N VAL A 185 7.16 -13.01 -0.20
CA VAL A 185 7.03 -12.83 1.26
C VAL A 185 6.52 -14.15 1.82
N ASP A 186 7.36 -14.79 2.61
CA ASP A 186 7.03 -16.04 3.27
C ASP A 186 6.64 -15.78 4.74
N LEU A 187 5.52 -16.32 5.14
CA LEU A 187 5.02 -16.25 6.49
C LEU A 187 4.79 -17.65 7.02
N LEU A 188 5.45 -17.99 8.12
CA LEU A 188 5.31 -19.25 8.83
C LEU A 188 4.67 -18.96 10.20
N VAL A 189 3.64 -19.71 10.55
CA VAL A 189 2.99 -19.61 11.86
C VAL A 189 2.94 -21.01 12.48
N MET A 190 3.49 -21.14 13.67
CA MET A 190 3.49 -22.39 14.40
C MET A 190 2.78 -22.23 15.74
N THR A 191 1.84 -23.14 16.04
CA THR A 191 1.15 -23.21 17.34
C THR A 191 2.01 -23.90 18.38
N ASP A 192 1.71 -23.71 19.67
CA ASP A 192 2.32 -24.45 20.78
C ASP A 192 1.54 -25.74 21.14
N ASP A 193 0.61 -26.16 20.28
CA ASP A 193 -0.12 -27.42 20.41
C ASP A 193 0.84 -28.62 20.49
N ARG A 194 0.34 -29.76 21.00
CA ARG A 194 1.10 -31.00 21.01
C ARG A 194 0.36 -32.11 20.26
N PRO A 195 0.80 -32.45 19.04
CA PRO A 195 1.97 -31.91 18.28
C PRO A 195 1.72 -30.50 17.76
N PRO A 196 2.78 -29.69 17.57
CA PRO A 196 2.64 -28.34 17.00
C PRO A 196 2.11 -28.41 15.58
N LYS A 197 1.26 -27.44 15.22
CA LYS A 197 0.79 -27.26 13.85
C LYS A 197 1.61 -26.15 13.21
N LEU A 198 2.05 -26.37 11.99
CA LEU A 198 2.75 -25.39 11.15
C LEU A 198 1.88 -25.05 9.95
N GLU A 199 1.57 -23.78 9.78
CA GLU A 199 0.96 -23.25 8.57
C GLU A 199 1.93 -22.27 7.90
N SER A 200 1.89 -22.21 6.58
CA SER A 200 2.71 -21.29 5.81
C SER A 200 1.90 -20.66 4.70
N GLN A 201 2.19 -19.39 4.45
CA GLN A 201 1.72 -18.66 3.28
C GLN A 201 2.90 -18.03 2.57
N SER A 202 2.85 -18.02 1.24
CA SER A 202 3.81 -17.31 0.41
C SER A 202 3.06 -16.41 -0.55
N ALA A 203 3.36 -15.12 -0.51
CA ALA A 203 2.80 -14.14 -1.42
C ALA A 203 3.86 -13.74 -2.45
N GLY A 204 3.54 -13.93 -3.74
CA GLY A 204 4.37 -13.46 -4.83
C GLY A 204 4.24 -11.95 -5.03
N LEU A 205 5.36 -11.28 -5.28
CA LEU A 205 5.43 -9.86 -5.56
C LEU A 205 6.02 -9.66 -6.96
N LEU A 206 5.35 -8.86 -7.79
CA LEU A 206 5.92 -8.42 -9.06
C LEU A 206 7.18 -7.57 -8.80
N GLY A 207 8.27 -7.86 -9.50
CA GLY A 207 9.49 -7.08 -9.47
C GLY A 207 9.36 -5.82 -10.31
N LEU A 208 8.56 -4.87 -9.84
CA LEU A 208 8.34 -3.61 -10.51
C LEU A 208 9.58 -2.73 -10.43
N GLU A 209 9.89 -2.07 -11.54
CA GLU A 209 10.96 -1.08 -11.64
C GLU A 209 10.41 0.34 -11.70
N ALA A 210 11.25 1.32 -11.40
CA ALA A 210 10.86 2.74 -11.48
C ALA A 210 10.37 3.12 -12.88
N ILE A 211 11.02 2.59 -13.93
CA ILE A 211 10.64 2.86 -15.34
C ILE A 211 9.25 2.31 -15.69
N ASP A 212 8.87 1.17 -15.12
CA ASP A 212 7.55 0.58 -15.35
C ASP A 212 6.46 1.46 -14.73
N LEU A 213 6.69 1.90 -13.48
CA LEU A 213 5.77 2.78 -12.77
C LEU A 213 5.68 4.17 -13.42
N GLU A 214 6.81 4.72 -13.88
CA GLU A 214 6.85 5.99 -14.59
C GLU A 214 6.04 5.94 -15.88
N SER A 215 6.26 4.90 -16.69
CA SER A 215 5.54 4.67 -17.93
C SER A 215 4.03 4.53 -17.70
N ALA A 216 3.64 3.73 -16.70
CA ALA A 216 2.24 3.57 -16.34
C ALA A 216 1.59 4.87 -15.87
N ALA A 217 2.31 5.69 -15.07
CA ALA A 217 1.82 6.98 -14.60
C ALA A 217 1.67 8.00 -15.74
N GLN A 218 2.69 8.13 -16.60
CA GLN A 218 2.67 9.05 -17.75
C GLN A 218 1.57 8.68 -18.76
N ASN A 219 1.43 7.39 -19.08
CA ASN A 219 0.37 6.89 -19.95
C ASN A 219 -1.04 7.10 -19.37
N SER A 220 -1.12 7.31 -18.05
CA SER A 220 -2.37 7.56 -17.33
C SER A 220 -2.62 9.04 -17.02
N GLY A 221 -1.80 9.97 -17.58
CA GLY A 221 -1.99 11.40 -17.47
C GLY A 221 -1.21 12.08 -16.34
N ALA A 222 -0.17 11.46 -15.80
CA ALA A 222 0.79 12.15 -14.94
C ALA A 222 1.73 13.03 -15.78
N THR A 223 1.99 14.25 -15.29
CA THR A 223 2.92 15.19 -15.93
C THR A 223 4.26 15.30 -15.23
N ARG A 224 4.32 14.83 -13.99
CA ARG A 224 5.52 14.79 -13.18
C ARG A 224 5.52 13.50 -12.40
N VAL A 225 6.67 12.82 -12.36
CA VAL A 225 6.90 11.62 -11.57
C VAL A 225 8.24 11.75 -10.88
N GLU A 226 8.29 11.46 -9.58
CA GLU A 226 9.52 11.46 -8.79
C GLU A 226 9.63 10.15 -8.03
N PHE A 227 10.87 9.69 -7.83
CA PHE A 227 11.16 8.44 -7.12
C PHE A 227 12.08 8.67 -5.93
N TYR A 228 11.71 8.07 -4.79
CA TYR A 228 12.45 8.13 -3.55
C TYR A 228 12.81 6.72 -3.08
N GLY A 229 13.99 6.58 -2.47
CA GLY A 229 14.52 5.33 -1.97
C GLY A 229 14.16 5.03 -0.52
N ASN A 230 13.59 6.01 0.17
CA ASN A 230 13.13 5.91 1.57
C ASN A 230 12.22 7.09 1.93
N TYR A 231 11.64 7.04 3.11
CA TYR A 231 10.77 8.11 3.65
C TYR A 231 11.53 9.36 4.14
N ASP A 232 12.88 9.34 4.17
CA ASP A 232 13.69 10.54 4.41
C ASP A 232 13.81 11.42 3.15
N GLY A 233 13.28 10.96 2.01
CA GLY A 233 13.28 11.71 0.76
C GLY A 233 14.58 11.59 -0.04
N GLN A 234 15.40 10.57 0.22
CA GLN A 234 16.58 10.30 -0.58
C GLN A 234 16.16 9.83 -1.99
N PRO A 235 16.85 10.25 -3.05
CA PRO A 235 16.59 9.78 -4.40
C PRO A 235 16.67 8.25 -4.49
N TYR A 236 15.79 7.65 -5.29
CA TYR A 236 15.81 6.21 -5.50
C TYR A 236 17.07 5.77 -6.26
N GLN A 237 17.67 4.69 -5.79
CA GLN A 237 18.79 3.99 -6.41
C GLN A 237 18.47 2.50 -6.42
N ARG A 238 18.38 1.91 -7.60
CA ARG A 238 17.90 0.54 -7.82
C ARG A 238 18.58 -0.51 -6.96
N GLU A 239 19.90 -0.44 -6.85
CA GLU A 239 20.71 -1.49 -6.19
C GLU A 239 20.81 -1.31 -4.67
N THR A 240 20.53 -0.12 -4.16
CA THR A 240 20.87 0.22 -2.76
C THR A 240 19.72 0.76 -1.93
N SER A 241 18.69 1.34 -2.56
CA SER A 241 17.53 1.84 -1.82
C SER A 241 16.75 0.71 -1.18
N VAL A 242 16.20 0.95 0.01
CA VAL A 242 15.34 0.00 0.72
C VAL A 242 13.96 -0.05 0.08
N ASP A 243 13.47 1.11 -0.30
CA ASP A 243 12.12 1.29 -0.84
C ASP A 243 12.16 1.82 -2.27
N LEU A 244 11.07 1.63 -3.00
CA LEU A 244 10.74 2.31 -4.24
C LEU A 244 9.45 3.08 -3.99
N ILE A 245 9.56 4.40 -3.82
CA ILE A 245 8.42 5.28 -3.58
C ILE A 245 8.24 6.19 -4.78
N MET A 246 7.10 6.05 -5.46
CA MET A 246 6.69 6.93 -6.55
C MET A 246 5.78 8.03 -6.01
N VAL A 247 6.05 9.27 -6.40
CA VAL A 247 5.13 10.41 -6.27
C VAL A 247 4.84 10.96 -7.66
N ALA A 248 3.59 10.89 -8.09
CA ALA A 248 3.16 11.33 -9.43
C ALA A 248 2.06 12.39 -9.31
N TRP A 249 2.05 13.37 -10.21
CA TRP A 249 1.05 14.44 -10.25
C TRP A 249 0.20 14.32 -11.49
N ARG A 250 -1.13 14.31 -11.29
CA ARG A 250 -2.07 14.41 -12.41
C ARG A 250 -1.90 15.74 -13.14
N ASN A 251 -2.00 15.71 -14.47
CA ASN A 251 -2.00 16.92 -15.29
C ASN A 251 -2.98 17.97 -14.74
N ALA A 252 -2.51 19.21 -14.61
CA ALA A 252 -3.40 20.33 -14.40
C ALA A 252 -4.06 20.63 -15.75
N ASP A 253 -5.37 20.40 -15.87
CA ASP A 253 -6.10 20.78 -17.08
C ASP A 253 -5.79 22.25 -17.36
N HIS A 254 -5.08 22.52 -18.45
CA HIS A 254 -5.04 23.84 -19.02
C HIS A 254 -6.45 24.08 -19.55
N GLY A 255 -7.25 24.85 -18.78
CA GLY A 255 -8.55 25.30 -19.28
C GLY A 255 -8.34 25.87 -20.66
N ASP A 256 -9.02 25.31 -21.65
CA ASP A 256 -9.13 25.85 -23.01
C ASP A 256 -9.62 27.29 -22.91
N HIS A 257 -8.69 28.23 -22.83
CA HIS A 257 -8.98 29.60 -23.22
C HIS A 257 -9.16 29.61 -24.74
N HIS A 258 -10.32 29.10 -25.18
CA HIS A 258 -10.86 29.54 -26.46
C HIS A 258 -11.18 31.02 -26.28
N GLY A 259 -10.15 31.84 -26.53
CA GLY A 259 -10.34 33.27 -26.74
C GLY A 259 -11.31 33.44 -27.90
N GLU A 260 -12.51 33.88 -27.59
CA GLU A 260 -13.37 34.54 -28.56
C GLU A 260 -12.55 35.69 -29.18
N ARG A 261 -12.13 35.49 -30.41
CA ARG A 261 -11.73 36.60 -31.28
C ARG A 261 -12.99 37.05 -31.98
N THR A 262 -13.56 38.11 -31.49
CA THR A 262 -14.46 38.99 -32.25
C THR A 262 -13.70 39.80 -33.26
#